data_56a1c5225a9ab7f6cda98f2fd44e6a93
#
_entry.id   56a1c5225a9ab7f6cda98f2fd44e6a93
#
_cell.length_a   1.000
_cell.length_b   1.000
_cell.length_c   1.000
_cell.angle_alpha   90.00
_cell.angle_beta   90.00
_cell.angle_gamma   90.00
#
_symmetry.space_group_name_H-M   'P 1'
#
loop_
_entity.id
_entity.type
_entity.pdbx_description
1 polymer ?
#
loop_
_entity_poly.entity_id
_entity_poly.type
_entity_poly.pdbx_seq_one_letter_code
_entity_poly.pdbx_strand_id
1 'polypeptide(L)'
;MLVSAKEMLDKAKAGHYAVGQFNINNLEWTKSILLTAQEMNSPVILGVSEGAGKYMTGFKTVAAMVKAMIEELNITVPVALHLDHGTYEGCYKCIEAGFSSIMFDGSHYPIEENVAKTKELVAVCKEKGMSLEAEVLSLIHISEPTRP
;
A
#
# COMPACT_ATOMS: atom_id res chain seq x y z
N MET A 1 7.89 8.83 -10.47
CA MET A 1 7.54 9.41 -9.15
C MET A 1 6.42 8.58 -8.54
N LEU A 2 6.47 8.29 -7.23
CA LEU A 2 5.39 7.58 -6.53
C LEU A 2 4.10 8.42 -6.53
N VAL A 3 2.97 7.74 -6.71
CA VAL A 3 1.64 8.35 -6.70
C VAL A 3 0.71 7.65 -5.71
N SER A 4 -0.33 8.35 -5.24
CA SER A 4 -1.40 7.74 -4.47
C SER A 4 -2.13 6.66 -5.29
N ALA A 5 -2.55 5.58 -4.65
CA ALA A 5 -3.33 4.54 -5.33
C ALA A 5 -4.74 5.02 -5.74
N LYS A 6 -5.25 6.09 -5.12
CA LYS A 6 -6.64 6.53 -5.31
C LYS A 6 -6.97 6.81 -6.78
N GLU A 7 -6.17 7.63 -7.46
CA GLU A 7 -6.48 8.02 -8.86
C GLU A 7 -6.44 6.82 -9.82
N MET A 8 -5.45 5.93 -9.65
CA MET A 8 -5.37 4.73 -10.51
C MET A 8 -6.54 3.76 -10.25
N LEU A 9 -7.00 3.65 -8.99
CA LEU A 9 -8.15 2.82 -8.64
C LEU A 9 -9.48 3.44 -9.10
N ASP A 10 -9.64 4.75 -9.02
CA ASP A 10 -10.82 5.45 -9.57
C ASP A 10 -10.92 5.23 -11.09
N LYS A 11 -9.81 5.33 -11.82
CA LYS A 11 -9.77 5.03 -13.27
C LYS A 11 -10.07 3.56 -13.56
N ALA A 12 -9.52 2.65 -12.76
CA ALA A 12 -9.77 1.22 -12.90
C ALA A 12 -11.25 0.88 -12.69
N LYS A 13 -11.88 1.46 -11.68
CA LYS A 13 -13.32 1.31 -11.41
C LYS A 13 -14.16 1.83 -12.57
N ALA A 14 -13.85 3.01 -13.07
CA ALA A 14 -14.59 3.61 -14.21
C ALA A 14 -14.38 2.82 -15.51
N GLY A 15 -13.18 2.26 -15.71
CA GLY A 15 -12.81 1.49 -16.90
C GLY A 15 -13.11 -0.01 -16.80
N HIS A 16 -13.69 -0.49 -15.68
CA HIS A 16 -14.00 -1.90 -15.43
C HIS A 16 -12.78 -2.84 -15.56
N TYR A 17 -11.63 -2.42 -15.03
CA TYR A 17 -10.42 -3.25 -14.94
C TYR A 17 -9.84 -3.23 -13.52
N ALA A 18 -8.91 -4.13 -13.22
CA ALA A 18 -8.22 -4.17 -11.94
C ALA A 18 -6.78 -3.65 -12.06
N VAL A 19 -6.26 -3.08 -10.98
CA VAL A 19 -4.84 -2.76 -10.83
C VAL A 19 -4.19 -3.85 -10.00
N GLY A 20 -3.09 -4.43 -10.49
CA GLY A 20 -2.35 -5.45 -9.76
C GLY A 20 -1.59 -4.87 -8.57
N GLN A 21 -1.72 -5.54 -7.40
CA GLN A 21 -0.85 -5.33 -6.25
C GLN A 21 0.09 -6.53 -6.12
N PHE A 22 1.40 -6.27 -6.11
CA PHE A 22 2.43 -7.29 -6.03
C PHE A 22 3.33 -7.05 -4.84
N ASN A 23 3.53 -8.09 -4.02
CA ASN A 23 4.41 -8.02 -2.87
C ASN A 23 5.87 -7.89 -3.30
N ILE A 24 6.61 -7.00 -2.67
CA ILE A 24 8.05 -6.84 -2.86
C ILE A 24 8.81 -7.19 -1.59
N ASN A 25 9.87 -8.00 -1.71
CA ASN A 25 10.69 -8.44 -0.60
C ASN A 25 12.18 -8.17 -0.81
N ASN A 26 12.57 -7.78 -2.02
CA ASN A 26 13.96 -7.52 -2.40
C ASN A 26 14.03 -6.66 -3.66
N LEU A 27 15.25 -6.32 -4.06
CA LEU A 27 15.55 -5.52 -5.25
C LEU A 27 15.13 -6.22 -6.54
N GLU A 28 15.39 -7.52 -6.66
CA GLU A 28 15.16 -8.30 -7.88
C GLU A 28 13.66 -8.39 -8.21
N TRP A 29 12.83 -8.65 -7.22
CA TRP A 29 11.38 -8.69 -7.40
C TRP A 29 10.84 -7.32 -7.78
N THR A 30 11.29 -6.29 -7.06
CA THR A 30 10.88 -4.90 -7.34
C THR A 30 11.24 -4.50 -8.77
N LYS A 31 12.46 -4.79 -9.21
CA LYS A 31 12.93 -4.50 -10.56
C LYS A 31 12.09 -5.21 -11.62
N SER A 32 11.84 -6.50 -11.44
CA SER A 32 11.05 -7.32 -12.37
C SER A 32 9.63 -6.76 -12.52
N ILE A 33 8.97 -6.43 -11.41
CA ILE A 33 7.60 -5.88 -11.39
C ILE A 33 7.57 -4.52 -12.10
N LEU A 34 8.52 -3.62 -11.79
CA LEU A 34 8.56 -2.29 -12.40
C LEU A 34 8.80 -2.33 -13.91
N LEU A 35 9.74 -3.17 -14.38
CA LEU A 35 10.01 -3.33 -15.80
C LEU A 35 8.81 -3.92 -16.55
N THR A 36 8.16 -4.94 -16.00
CA THR A 36 6.96 -5.52 -16.59
C THR A 36 5.80 -4.52 -16.63
N ALA A 37 5.58 -3.76 -15.54
CA ALA A 37 4.56 -2.72 -15.52
C ALA A 37 4.80 -1.65 -16.59
N GLN A 38 6.07 -1.24 -16.78
CA GLN A 38 6.45 -0.29 -17.83
C GLN A 38 6.23 -0.85 -19.23
N GLU A 39 6.66 -2.09 -19.48
CA GLU A 39 6.48 -2.77 -20.76
C GLU A 39 4.99 -2.92 -21.14
N MET A 40 4.16 -3.27 -20.17
CA MET A 40 2.72 -3.44 -20.34
C MET A 40 1.94 -2.12 -20.30
N ASN A 41 2.61 -0.99 -20.10
CA ASN A 41 1.99 0.34 -19.90
C ASN A 41 0.86 0.30 -18.86
N SER A 42 1.08 -0.43 -17.77
CA SER A 42 0.10 -0.70 -16.73
C SER A 42 0.47 -0.04 -15.40
N PRO A 43 -0.48 0.63 -14.70
CA PRO A 43 -0.25 1.08 -13.34
C PRO A 43 -0.02 -0.13 -12.42
N VAL A 44 0.74 0.07 -11.35
CA VAL A 44 1.07 -1.01 -10.41
C VAL A 44 1.12 -0.51 -8.97
N ILE A 45 0.72 -1.39 -8.03
CA ILE A 45 0.86 -1.19 -6.60
C ILE A 45 1.92 -2.16 -6.09
N LEU A 46 2.96 -1.63 -5.44
CA LEU A 46 4.00 -2.41 -4.78
C LEU A 46 3.62 -2.58 -3.31
N GLY A 47 3.21 -3.77 -2.92
CA GLY A 47 2.80 -4.12 -1.57
C GLY A 47 3.99 -4.46 -0.68
N VAL A 48 4.05 -3.90 0.52
CA VAL A 48 5.10 -4.15 1.51
C VAL A 48 4.46 -4.45 2.84
N SER A 49 4.59 -5.70 3.32
CA SER A 49 4.20 -6.04 4.69
C SER A 49 5.24 -5.52 5.69
N GLU A 50 4.88 -5.44 6.96
CA GLU A 50 5.85 -5.08 8.02
C GLU A 50 7.01 -6.07 8.08
N GLY A 51 6.73 -7.36 7.85
CA GLY A 51 7.76 -8.40 7.76
C GLY A 51 8.73 -8.16 6.61
N ALA A 52 8.23 -7.83 5.42
CA ALA A 52 9.05 -7.48 4.26
C ALA A 52 9.86 -6.21 4.50
N GLY A 53 9.25 -5.18 5.10
CA GLY A 53 9.94 -3.96 5.49
C GLY A 53 11.10 -4.23 6.45
N LYS A 54 10.88 -5.07 7.46
CA LYS A 54 11.93 -5.49 8.41
C LYS A 54 13.04 -6.30 7.72
N TYR A 55 12.67 -7.22 6.82
CA TYR A 55 13.63 -8.01 6.04
C TYR A 55 14.54 -7.12 5.18
N MET A 56 13.98 -6.09 4.55
CA MET A 56 14.70 -5.11 3.76
C MET A 56 15.35 -3.99 4.60
N THR A 57 15.59 -4.18 5.87
CA THR A 57 16.20 -3.27 6.85
C THR A 57 15.30 -2.15 7.41
N GLY A 58 14.20 -1.83 6.76
CA GLY A 58 13.25 -0.82 7.22
C GLY A 58 12.55 -0.08 6.08
N PHE A 59 11.45 0.58 6.41
CA PHE A 59 10.61 1.26 5.43
C PHE A 59 11.31 2.42 4.68
N LYS A 60 12.25 3.12 5.34
CA LYS A 60 13.06 4.16 4.69
C LYS A 60 13.94 3.58 3.58
N THR A 61 14.56 2.40 3.84
CA THR A 61 15.36 1.67 2.84
C THR A 61 14.49 1.25 1.66
N VAL A 62 13.31 0.71 1.94
CA VAL A 62 12.34 0.31 0.90
C VAL A 62 11.94 1.51 0.03
N ALA A 63 11.55 2.61 0.66
CA ALA A 63 11.12 3.80 -0.07
C ALA A 63 12.27 4.41 -0.90
N ALA A 64 13.49 4.44 -0.37
CA ALA A 64 14.66 4.92 -1.10
C ALA A 64 14.99 4.02 -2.30
N MET A 65 14.98 2.69 -2.10
CA MET A 65 15.20 1.72 -3.17
C MET A 65 14.19 1.87 -4.31
N VAL A 66 12.89 1.91 -3.98
CA VAL A 66 11.83 2.01 -5.00
C VAL A 66 11.91 3.33 -5.75
N LYS A 67 12.15 4.46 -5.06
CA LYS A 67 12.28 5.77 -5.70
C LYS A 67 13.49 5.82 -6.65
N ALA A 68 14.64 5.32 -6.22
CA ALA A 68 15.83 5.22 -7.06
C ALA A 68 15.60 4.36 -8.30
N MET A 69 14.94 3.19 -8.13
CA MET A 69 14.63 2.31 -9.26
C MET A 69 13.67 2.94 -10.27
N ILE A 70 12.64 3.65 -9.81
CA ILE A 70 11.72 4.37 -10.69
C ILE A 70 12.47 5.38 -11.56
N GLU A 71 13.45 6.09 -10.98
CA GLU A 71 14.26 7.07 -11.68
C GLU A 71 15.25 6.41 -12.65
N GLU A 72 16.09 5.50 -12.17
CA GLU A 72 17.13 4.82 -12.96
C GLU A 72 16.56 3.97 -14.11
N LEU A 73 15.40 3.35 -13.92
CA LEU A 73 14.72 2.55 -14.95
C LEU A 73 13.79 3.37 -15.85
N ASN A 74 13.72 4.69 -15.66
CA ASN A 74 12.82 5.58 -16.41
C ASN A 74 11.36 5.09 -16.39
N ILE A 75 10.86 4.67 -15.23
CA ILE A 75 9.47 4.22 -15.08
C ILE A 75 8.52 5.40 -15.14
N THR A 76 7.65 5.40 -16.13
CA THR A 76 6.68 6.47 -16.39
C THR A 76 5.24 6.10 -16.01
N VAL A 77 4.95 4.81 -15.92
CA VAL A 77 3.63 4.34 -15.46
C VAL A 77 3.38 4.73 -13.99
N PRO A 78 2.12 4.92 -13.59
CA PRO A 78 1.79 5.19 -12.19
C PRO A 78 2.21 4.04 -11.28
N VAL A 79 2.98 4.33 -10.22
CA VAL A 79 3.43 3.37 -9.22
C VAL A 79 3.01 3.86 -7.84
N ALA A 80 2.28 3.05 -7.08
CA ALA A 80 2.02 3.28 -5.67
C ALA A 80 2.89 2.35 -4.82
N LEU A 81 3.55 2.91 -3.79
CA LEU A 81 4.22 2.13 -2.75
C LEU A 81 3.29 2.04 -1.55
N HIS A 82 2.85 0.84 -1.22
CA HIS A 82 1.75 0.55 -0.32
C HIS A 82 2.18 -0.32 0.87
N LEU A 83 1.87 0.12 2.09
CA LEU A 83 1.95 -0.74 3.27
C LEU A 83 0.76 -1.69 3.26
N ASP A 84 1.03 -2.99 3.33
CA ASP A 84 0.02 -4.05 3.33
C ASP A 84 -0.15 -4.61 4.76
N HIS A 85 -1.39 -4.66 5.26
CA HIS A 85 -1.72 -5.08 6.63
C HIS A 85 -0.87 -4.42 7.72
N GLY A 86 -0.86 -3.08 7.73
CA GLY A 86 -0.07 -2.31 8.68
C GLY A 86 -0.72 -2.18 10.06
N THR A 87 0.10 -2.27 11.11
CA THR A 87 -0.29 -1.82 12.44
C THR A 87 -0.44 -0.30 12.45
N TYR A 88 -1.12 0.24 13.47
CA TYR A 88 -1.26 1.69 13.64
C TYR A 88 0.11 2.41 13.66
N GLU A 89 1.09 1.86 14.39
CA GLU A 89 2.46 2.38 14.42
C GLU A 89 3.18 2.21 13.08
N GLY A 90 3.00 1.06 12.42
CA GLY A 90 3.57 0.78 11.09
C GLY A 90 3.08 1.78 10.04
N CYS A 91 1.82 2.18 10.10
CA CYS A 91 1.26 3.21 9.23
C CYS A 91 2.03 4.54 9.35
N TYR A 92 2.27 5.03 10.56
CA TYR A 92 3.05 6.26 10.77
C TYR A 92 4.49 6.15 10.29
N LYS A 93 5.15 5.01 10.55
CA LYS A 93 6.51 4.75 10.05
C LYS A 93 6.59 4.79 8.53
N CYS A 94 5.58 4.25 7.83
CA CYS A 94 5.50 4.31 6.37
C CYS A 94 5.22 5.71 5.84
N ILE A 95 4.34 6.46 6.51
CA ILE A 95 4.08 7.88 6.19
C ILE A 95 5.37 8.70 6.28
N GLU A 96 6.15 8.54 7.36
CA GLU A 96 7.44 9.20 7.54
C GLU A 96 8.51 8.76 6.55
N ALA A 97 8.49 7.49 6.15
CA ALA A 97 9.41 6.94 5.15
C ALA A 97 9.12 7.43 3.72
N GLY A 98 7.95 8.00 3.48
CA GLY A 98 7.55 8.54 2.18
C GLY A 98 6.92 7.51 1.25
N PHE A 99 6.13 6.58 1.80
CA PHE A 99 5.18 5.75 1.07
C PHE A 99 4.07 6.64 0.49
N SER A 100 3.38 6.15 -0.52
CA SER A 100 2.28 6.88 -1.18
C SER A 100 0.90 6.31 -0.87
N SER A 101 0.86 5.15 -0.21
CA SER A 101 -0.37 4.43 0.14
C SER A 101 -0.13 3.57 1.38
N ILE A 102 -1.14 3.38 2.21
CA ILE A 102 -1.08 2.50 3.37
C ILE A 102 -2.40 1.77 3.55
N MET A 103 -2.35 0.54 4.08
CA MET A 103 -3.49 -0.18 4.63
C MET A 103 -3.34 -0.29 6.15
N PHE A 104 -4.33 0.21 6.88
CA PHE A 104 -4.45 0.02 8.32
C PHE A 104 -5.33 -1.19 8.63
N ASP A 105 -4.73 -2.21 9.22
CA ASP A 105 -5.46 -3.37 9.71
C ASP A 105 -5.88 -3.15 11.17
N GLY A 106 -7.08 -2.60 11.35
CA GLY A 106 -7.70 -2.37 12.65
C GLY A 106 -8.64 -3.48 13.10
N SER A 107 -8.68 -4.61 12.38
CA SER A 107 -9.66 -5.69 12.58
C SER A 107 -9.62 -6.33 13.98
N HIS A 108 -8.49 -6.24 14.67
CA HIS A 108 -8.31 -6.77 16.03
C HIS A 108 -8.72 -5.80 17.14
N TYR A 109 -9.02 -4.53 16.82
CA TYR A 109 -9.55 -3.56 17.77
C TYR A 109 -11.08 -3.63 17.87
N PRO A 110 -11.67 -3.23 19.02
CA PRO A 110 -13.10 -2.90 19.05
C PRO A 110 -13.46 -1.87 17.97
N ILE A 111 -14.69 -1.97 17.43
CA ILE A 111 -15.09 -1.17 16.27
C ILE A 111 -14.95 0.35 16.51
N GLU A 112 -15.25 0.83 17.69
CA GLU A 112 -15.13 2.26 18.04
C GLU A 112 -13.67 2.73 17.99
N GLU A 113 -12.74 1.88 18.47
CA GLU A 113 -11.31 2.17 18.46
C GLU A 113 -10.75 2.10 17.04
N ASN A 114 -11.14 1.08 16.26
CA ASN A 114 -10.77 0.98 14.85
C ASN A 114 -11.20 2.22 14.07
N VAL A 115 -12.46 2.64 14.24
CA VAL A 115 -13.01 3.84 13.57
C VAL A 115 -12.26 5.10 13.98
N ALA A 116 -11.92 5.28 15.28
CA ALA A 116 -11.19 6.45 15.76
C ALA A 116 -9.79 6.52 15.14
N LYS A 117 -9.02 5.43 15.19
CA LYS A 117 -7.67 5.33 14.60
C LYS A 117 -7.69 5.53 13.08
N THR A 118 -8.66 4.93 12.40
CA THR A 118 -8.83 5.09 10.96
C THR A 118 -9.10 6.55 10.58
N LYS A 119 -9.99 7.25 11.31
CA LYS A 119 -10.27 8.67 11.06
C LYS A 119 -9.03 9.54 11.21
N GLU A 120 -8.21 9.27 12.21
CA GLU A 120 -6.95 9.99 12.42
C GLU A 120 -5.99 9.78 11.26
N LEU A 121 -5.76 8.52 10.87
CA LEU A 121 -4.91 8.20 9.71
C LEU A 121 -5.43 8.79 8.40
N VAL A 122 -6.76 8.81 8.19
CA VAL A 122 -7.40 9.48 7.03
C VAL A 122 -7.02 10.95 6.97
N ALA A 123 -7.07 11.68 8.11
CA ALA A 123 -6.71 13.08 8.15
C ALA A 123 -5.25 13.30 7.76
N VAL A 124 -4.33 12.51 8.32
CA VAL A 124 -2.90 12.59 8.01
C VAL A 124 -2.60 12.23 6.55
N CYS A 125 -3.19 11.15 6.04
CA CYS A 125 -3.00 10.73 4.65
C CYS A 125 -3.53 11.80 3.68
N LYS A 126 -4.66 12.42 3.98
CA LYS A 126 -5.24 13.48 3.16
C LYS A 126 -4.33 14.70 3.07
N GLU A 127 -3.74 15.12 4.19
CA GLU A 127 -2.77 16.22 4.23
C GLU A 127 -1.52 15.93 3.38
N LYS A 128 -1.08 14.68 3.37
CA LYS A 128 0.13 14.25 2.63
C LYS A 128 -0.15 13.76 1.20
N GLY A 129 -1.40 13.81 0.73
CA GLY A 129 -1.76 13.34 -0.61
C GLY A 129 -1.61 11.81 -0.80
N MET A 130 -1.73 11.04 0.28
CA MET A 130 -1.64 9.59 0.28
C MET A 130 -3.03 8.94 0.22
N SER A 131 -3.09 7.68 -0.23
CA SER A 131 -4.28 6.84 -0.10
C SER A 131 -4.22 5.99 1.16
N LEU A 132 -5.40 5.74 1.73
CA LEU A 132 -5.61 4.84 2.87
C LEU A 132 -6.64 3.78 2.53
N GLU A 133 -6.30 2.53 2.84
CA GLU A 133 -7.20 1.39 2.93
C GLU A 133 -7.39 1.03 4.41
N ALA A 134 -8.57 0.57 4.79
CA ALA A 134 -8.85 0.18 6.17
C ALA A 134 -9.60 -1.14 6.23
N GLU A 135 -9.17 -2.02 7.12
CA GLU A 135 -9.84 -3.29 7.40
C GLU A 135 -10.70 -3.20 8.65
N VAL A 136 -11.97 -3.58 8.49
CA VAL A 136 -12.98 -3.48 9.56
C VAL A 136 -13.19 -4.83 10.25
N LEU A 137 -13.19 -5.93 9.48
CA LEU A 137 -13.40 -7.28 9.97
C LEU A 137 -12.17 -8.14 9.74
N SER A 138 -11.79 -8.92 10.77
CA SER A 138 -10.68 -9.85 10.62
C SER A 138 -11.00 -10.94 9.60
N LEU A 139 -10.11 -11.11 8.61
CA LEU A 139 -10.19 -12.20 7.64
C LEU A 139 -9.91 -13.58 8.28
N ILE A 140 -9.28 -13.61 9.46
CA ILE A 140 -8.89 -14.83 10.18
C ILE A 140 -9.98 -15.25 11.17
N HIS A 141 -10.73 -14.29 11.73
CA HIS A 141 -11.75 -14.50 12.76
C HIS A 141 -13.12 -14.04 12.25
N ILE A 142 -13.48 -14.44 11.05
CA ILE A 142 -14.83 -14.23 10.53
C ILE A 142 -15.75 -15.09 11.41
N SER A 143 -16.63 -14.44 12.19
CA SER A 143 -17.77 -15.12 12.76
C SER A 143 -18.57 -15.69 11.60
N GLU A 144 -18.67 -17.02 11.51
CA GLU A 144 -19.48 -17.64 10.47
C GLU A 144 -20.86 -17.01 10.45
N PRO A 145 -21.37 -16.60 9.28
CA PRO A 145 -22.76 -16.20 9.19
C PRO A 145 -23.58 -17.40 9.67
N THR A 146 -24.34 -17.20 10.73
CA THR A 146 -25.31 -18.21 11.19
C THR A 146 -26.15 -18.59 9.99
N ARG A 147 -25.97 -19.80 9.49
CA ARG A 147 -26.85 -20.35 8.46
C ARG A 147 -28.28 -20.37 9.03
N PRO A 148 -29.25 -19.86 8.26
CA PRO A 148 -30.66 -20.01 8.64
C PRO A 148 -31.07 -21.48 8.68
#